data_f95f8393a3bdb5491bdad1d53620f91f
#
_entry.id   f95f8393a3bdb5491bdad1d53620f91f
#
_cell.length_a   1.000
_cell.length_b   1.000
_cell.length_c   1.000
_cell.angle_alpha   90.00
_cell.angle_beta   90.00
_cell.angle_gamma   90.00
#
_symmetry.space_group_name_H-M   'P 1'
#
loop_
_entity.id
_entity.type
_entity.pdbx_description
1 polymer ?
#
loop_
_entity_poly.entity_id
_entity_poly.type
_entity_poly.pdbx_seq_one_letter_code
_entity_poly.pdbx_strand_id
1 'polypeptide(L)'
;MNQITTRYITENGACYEQYVITDPEAKTALTITPERGGMITSFTLDGEEFVWTRRPNFSECNRPRFGVPVLFPSCGNPDNGVHIFDGKAYPMETHGFADLCAWDVESVGPDGVTLIPISRVSFGFGSGGGDY
;
A
#
# COMPACT_ATOMS: atom_id res chain seq x y z
N MET A 1 11.28 16.45 -15.92
CA MET A 1 10.45 16.94 -14.81
C MET A 1 9.26 16.02 -14.64
N ASN A 2 9.06 15.54 -13.46
CA ASN A 2 7.95 14.64 -13.17
C ASN A 2 6.62 15.39 -13.19
N GLN A 3 5.60 14.70 -13.65
CA GLN A 3 4.21 15.16 -13.60
C GLN A 3 3.41 14.20 -12.73
N ILE A 4 2.57 14.71 -11.85
CA ILE A 4 1.73 13.91 -10.98
C ILE A 4 0.27 14.23 -11.31
N THR A 5 -0.47 13.19 -11.66
CA THR A 5 -1.90 13.27 -11.94
C THR A 5 -2.67 12.29 -11.07
N THR A 6 -3.93 12.59 -10.84
CA THR A 6 -4.84 11.67 -10.14
C THR A 6 -5.84 11.07 -11.13
N ARG A 7 -6.23 9.84 -10.84
CA ARG A 7 -7.32 9.16 -11.55
C ARG A 7 -8.10 8.29 -10.58
N TYR A 8 -9.26 7.85 -11.01
CA TYR A 8 -10.11 6.95 -10.22
C TYR A 8 -10.35 5.67 -11.00
N ILE A 9 -10.30 4.54 -10.30
CA ILE A 9 -10.74 3.26 -10.84
C ILE A 9 -11.91 2.73 -10.02
N THR A 10 -12.85 2.09 -10.68
CA THR A 10 -14.02 1.49 -10.03
C THR A 10 -14.00 -0.01 -10.24
N GLU A 11 -14.10 -0.75 -9.14
CA GLU A 11 -14.18 -2.20 -9.14
C GLU A 11 -15.28 -2.66 -8.17
N ASN A 12 -16.20 -3.49 -8.63
CA ASN A 12 -17.28 -4.07 -7.82
C ASN A 12 -18.01 -3.03 -6.94
N GLY A 13 -18.24 -1.82 -7.48
CA GLY A 13 -18.92 -0.74 -6.79
C GLY A 13 -18.03 0.07 -5.84
N ALA A 14 -16.79 -0.30 -5.65
CA ALA A 14 -15.79 0.48 -4.91
C ALA A 14 -14.99 1.37 -5.85
N CYS A 15 -14.74 2.60 -5.43
CA CYS A 15 -13.96 3.57 -6.18
C CYS A 15 -12.64 3.85 -5.45
N TYR A 16 -11.52 3.71 -6.16
CA TYR A 16 -10.19 3.95 -5.62
C TYR A 16 -9.52 5.09 -6.35
N GLU A 17 -8.96 6.03 -5.58
CA GLU A 17 -8.11 7.08 -6.11
C GLU A 17 -6.70 6.53 -6.35
N GLN A 18 -6.13 6.88 -7.50
CA GLN A 18 -4.77 6.53 -7.86
C GLN A 18 -3.96 7.77 -8.20
N TYR A 19 -2.69 7.76 -7.83
CA TYR A 19 -1.72 8.77 -8.22
C TYR A 19 -0.79 8.20 -9.28
N VAL A 20 -0.65 8.92 -10.37
CA VAL A 20 0.23 8.54 -11.48
C VAL A 20 1.36 9.55 -11.58
N ILE A 21 2.58 9.08 -11.36
CA ILE A 21 3.81 9.88 -11.44
C ILE A 21 4.48 9.52 -12.77
N THR A 22 4.62 10.51 -13.65
CA THR A 22 5.23 10.31 -14.96
C THR A 22 6.49 11.15 -15.11
N ASP A 23 7.52 10.55 -15.72
CA ASP A 23 8.69 11.25 -16.20
C ASP A 23 8.74 11.12 -17.73
N PRO A 24 8.39 12.19 -18.49
CA PRO A 24 8.36 12.13 -19.94
C PRO A 24 9.75 11.89 -20.56
N GLU A 25 10.80 12.39 -19.93
CA GLU A 25 12.17 12.22 -20.44
C GLU A 25 12.66 10.79 -20.30
N ALA A 26 12.42 10.20 -19.14
CA ALA A 26 12.75 8.80 -18.87
C ALA A 26 11.73 7.83 -19.47
N LYS A 27 10.59 8.33 -19.94
CA LYS A 27 9.45 7.55 -20.46
C LYS A 27 8.92 6.54 -19.43
N THR A 28 8.89 6.94 -18.17
CA THR A 28 8.39 6.11 -17.07
C THR A 28 7.06 6.62 -16.54
N ALA A 29 6.24 5.71 -16.03
CA ALA A 29 5.03 6.03 -15.28
C ALA A 29 4.87 5.05 -14.12
N LEU A 30 4.62 5.57 -12.93
CA LEU A 30 4.39 4.83 -11.70
C LEU A 30 2.97 5.11 -11.21
N THR A 31 2.21 4.08 -10.89
CA THR A 31 0.86 4.23 -10.32
C THR A 31 0.81 3.70 -8.90
N ILE A 32 0.29 4.50 -7.99
CA ILE A 32 0.13 4.17 -6.57
C ILE A 32 -1.36 4.21 -6.22
N THR A 33 -1.82 3.25 -5.42
CA THR A 33 -3.18 3.20 -4.89
C THR A 33 -3.15 3.32 -3.36
N PRO A 34 -3.30 4.54 -2.81
CA PRO A 34 -3.13 4.76 -1.37
C PRO A 34 -4.10 3.97 -0.51
N GLU A 35 -5.38 3.91 -0.88
CA GLU A 35 -6.41 3.20 -0.10
C GLU A 35 -6.19 1.69 0.01
N ARG A 36 -5.33 1.13 -0.83
CA ARG A 36 -4.97 -0.29 -0.82
C ARG A 36 -3.54 -0.49 -0.36
N GLY A 37 -3.23 -0.01 0.84
CA GLY A 37 -1.94 -0.20 1.49
C GLY A 37 -0.79 0.58 0.84
N GLY A 38 -1.07 1.67 0.13
CA GLY A 38 -0.04 2.43 -0.57
C GLY A 38 0.64 1.64 -1.71
N MET A 39 -0.05 0.64 -2.24
CA MET A 39 0.50 -0.30 -3.22
C MET A 39 0.88 0.39 -4.52
N ILE A 40 2.05 0.07 -5.06
CA ILE A 40 2.41 0.35 -6.44
C ILE A 40 1.73 -0.70 -7.32
N THR A 41 0.86 -0.25 -8.21
CA THR A 41 0.03 -1.14 -9.04
C THR A 41 0.46 -1.18 -10.49
N SER A 42 1.33 -0.25 -10.90
CA SER A 42 1.86 -0.20 -12.25
C SER A 42 3.20 0.53 -12.26
N PHE A 43 4.13 0.04 -13.01
CA PHE A 43 5.33 0.74 -13.41
C PHE A 43 5.62 0.42 -14.86
N THR A 44 5.58 1.44 -15.70
CA THR A 44 5.88 1.29 -17.13
C THR A 44 7.16 2.02 -17.51
N LEU A 45 7.91 1.42 -18.41
CA LEU A 45 9.05 2.03 -19.06
C LEU A 45 8.88 1.89 -20.58
N ASP A 46 8.86 3.01 -21.28
CA ASP A 46 8.65 3.07 -22.72
C ASP A 46 7.39 2.28 -23.19
N GLY A 47 6.32 2.36 -22.35
CA GLY A 47 5.06 1.69 -22.60
C GLY A 47 4.99 0.21 -22.17
N GLU A 48 6.10 -0.38 -21.74
CA GLU A 48 6.14 -1.76 -21.26
C GLU A 48 5.87 -1.82 -19.76
N GLU A 49 4.91 -2.68 -19.34
CA GLU A 49 4.55 -2.88 -17.94
C GLU A 49 5.46 -3.87 -17.24
N PHE A 50 6.04 -3.47 -16.11
CA PHE A 50 6.94 -4.30 -15.31
C PHE A 50 6.32 -4.83 -14.00
N VAL A 51 5.16 -4.32 -13.61
CA VAL A 51 4.48 -4.78 -12.40
C VAL A 51 3.37 -5.75 -12.77
N TRP A 52 3.47 -6.97 -12.27
CA TRP A 52 2.39 -7.94 -12.46
C TRP A 52 1.18 -7.55 -11.60
N THR A 53 0.05 -7.35 -12.24
CA THR A 53 -1.21 -7.01 -11.60
C THR A 53 -2.31 -7.89 -12.16
N ARG A 54 -2.97 -8.64 -11.28
CA ARG A 54 -4.10 -9.47 -11.67
C ARG A 54 -5.39 -8.66 -11.59
N ARG A 55 -6.03 -8.48 -12.70
CA ARG A 55 -7.31 -7.76 -12.79
C ARG A 55 -8.49 -8.74 -12.86
N PRO A 56 -9.66 -8.36 -12.34
CA PRO A 56 -9.98 -7.23 -11.44
C PRO A 56 -9.80 -7.71 -10.02
N ASN A 57 -9.29 -6.93 -9.07
CA ASN A 57 -9.19 -7.60 -7.79
C ASN A 57 -8.81 -6.82 -6.54
N PHE A 58 -8.87 -5.49 -6.55
CA PHE A 58 -8.70 -4.77 -5.29
C PHE A 58 -9.79 -5.07 -4.28
N SER A 59 -11.00 -5.31 -4.76
CA SER A 59 -12.18 -5.49 -3.93
C SER A 59 -12.46 -6.94 -3.55
N GLU A 60 -11.82 -7.90 -4.21
CA GLU A 60 -12.13 -9.31 -4.01
C GLU A 60 -11.37 -9.97 -2.86
N CYS A 61 -10.24 -9.40 -2.43
CA CYS A 61 -9.51 -9.95 -1.33
C CYS A 61 -8.90 -8.87 -0.44
N ASN A 62 -8.81 -9.18 0.85
CA ASN A 62 -8.23 -8.26 1.82
C ASN A 62 -6.74 -8.04 1.61
N ARG A 63 -6.05 -9.03 1.08
CA ARG A 63 -4.60 -8.97 0.82
C ARG A 63 -4.31 -9.42 -0.61
N PRO A 64 -4.34 -8.49 -1.58
CA PRO A 64 -4.03 -8.81 -2.96
C PRO A 64 -2.57 -9.29 -3.09
N ARG A 65 -2.37 -10.37 -3.85
CA ARG A 65 -1.02 -10.91 -4.14
C ARG A 65 -0.55 -10.49 -5.51
N PHE A 66 -0.53 -9.19 -5.75
CA PHE A 66 -0.07 -8.57 -6.98
C PHE A 66 0.42 -7.16 -6.68
N GLY A 67 1.06 -6.51 -7.65
CA GLY A 67 1.65 -5.20 -7.45
C GLY A 67 2.88 -5.23 -6.54
N VAL A 68 3.24 -4.09 -6.00
CA VAL A 68 4.35 -3.95 -5.04
C VAL A 68 3.77 -3.43 -3.74
N PRO A 69 3.47 -4.30 -2.78
CA PRO A 69 2.90 -3.90 -1.49
C PRO A 69 3.95 -3.32 -0.56
N VAL A 70 3.50 -2.54 0.42
CA VAL A 70 4.33 -2.12 1.55
C VAL A 70 4.16 -3.13 2.67
N LEU A 71 5.24 -3.82 3.04
CA LEU A 71 5.23 -4.85 4.08
C LEU A 71 5.84 -4.28 5.36
N PHE A 72 5.03 -4.14 6.39
CA PHE A 72 5.46 -3.62 7.69
C PHE A 72 4.54 -4.15 8.82
N PRO A 73 5.07 -4.47 10.00
CA PRO A 73 6.47 -4.41 10.41
C PRO A 73 7.32 -5.60 9.99
N SER A 74 6.73 -6.60 9.34
CA SER A 74 7.42 -7.82 8.93
C SER A 74 7.30 -8.02 7.43
N CYS A 75 8.41 -8.40 6.78
CA CYS A 75 8.39 -8.76 5.36
C CYS A 75 8.04 -10.23 5.10
N GLY A 76 7.87 -11.03 6.15
CA GLY A 76 7.57 -12.45 6.06
C GLY A 76 6.73 -12.93 7.24
N ASN A 77 6.84 -14.22 7.55
CA ASN A 77 6.20 -14.80 8.73
C ASN A 77 7.02 -14.50 9.99
N PRO A 78 6.42 -13.91 11.02
CA PRO A 78 7.08 -13.83 12.31
C PRO A 78 7.18 -15.22 12.95
N ASP A 79 8.24 -15.45 13.73
CA ASP A 79 8.42 -16.70 14.47
C ASP A 79 7.26 -16.92 15.43
N ASN A 80 6.66 -18.12 15.40
CA ASN A 80 5.50 -18.46 16.22
C ASN A 80 4.28 -17.53 16.07
N GLY A 81 4.22 -16.77 14.98
CA GLY A 81 3.11 -15.84 14.72
C GLY A 81 3.08 -14.64 15.65
N VAL A 82 4.21 -14.26 16.25
CA VAL A 82 4.28 -13.14 17.19
C VAL A 82 5.51 -12.28 16.93
N HIS A 83 5.38 -10.99 17.20
CA HIS A 83 6.48 -10.05 17.36
C HIS A 83 6.70 -9.77 18.84
N ILE A 84 7.93 -9.82 19.29
CA ILE A 84 8.30 -9.43 20.65
C ILE A 84 8.85 -8.01 20.61
N PHE A 85 8.17 -7.11 21.29
CA PHE A 85 8.58 -5.73 21.43
C PHE A 85 8.52 -5.33 22.89
N ASP A 86 9.64 -4.81 23.40
CA ASP A 86 9.80 -4.40 24.81
C ASP A 86 9.37 -5.48 25.80
N GLY A 87 9.77 -6.74 25.53
CA GLY A 87 9.44 -7.89 26.36
C GLY A 87 8.01 -8.42 26.25
N LYS A 88 7.18 -7.80 25.42
CA LYS A 88 5.80 -8.24 25.14
C LYS A 88 5.68 -8.96 23.81
N ALA A 89 4.87 -10.01 23.77
CA ALA A 89 4.53 -10.73 22.56
C ALA A 89 3.24 -10.15 21.96
N TYR A 90 3.31 -9.78 20.68
CA TYR A 90 2.17 -9.27 19.92
C TYR A 90 1.85 -10.24 18.78
N PRO A 91 0.61 -10.76 18.70
CA PRO A 91 0.21 -11.57 17.56
C PRO A 91 0.39 -10.77 16.26
N MET A 92 0.97 -11.41 15.26
CA MET A 92 1.25 -10.75 13.98
C MET A 92 1.02 -11.72 12.84
N GLU A 93 0.26 -11.29 11.87
CA GLU A 93 0.09 -12.04 10.63
C GLU A 93 1.33 -11.96 9.74
N THR A 94 1.39 -12.85 8.76
CA THR A 94 2.36 -12.77 7.66
C THR A 94 2.33 -11.37 7.05
N HIS A 95 3.51 -10.76 6.88
CA HIS A 95 3.69 -9.42 6.33
C HIS A 95 3.19 -8.27 7.21
N GLY A 96 2.67 -8.54 8.40
CA GLY A 96 2.17 -7.49 9.28
C GLY A 96 0.84 -6.90 8.83
N PHE A 97 0.73 -5.58 8.76
CA PHE A 97 -0.56 -4.92 8.59
C PHE A 97 -0.56 -3.70 7.63
N ALA A 98 0.59 -3.19 7.24
CA ALA A 98 0.65 -1.95 6.45
C ALA A 98 -0.06 -2.08 5.09
N ASP A 99 0.03 -3.23 4.47
CA ASP A 99 -0.62 -3.54 3.19
C ASP A 99 -2.15 -3.72 3.30
N LEU A 100 -2.66 -3.87 4.52
CA LEU A 100 -4.10 -3.98 4.80
C LEU A 100 -4.75 -2.64 5.11
N CYS A 101 -3.94 -1.62 5.41
CA CYS A 101 -4.44 -0.30 5.78
C CYS A 101 -4.69 0.57 4.55
N ALA A 102 -5.70 1.46 4.66
CA ALA A 102 -5.75 2.60 3.77
C ALA A 102 -4.71 3.63 4.22
N TRP A 103 -4.05 4.28 3.28
CA TRP A 103 -3.05 5.30 3.54
C TRP A 103 -3.55 6.65 3.06
N ASP A 104 -3.37 7.67 3.88
CA ASP A 104 -3.69 9.04 3.51
C ASP A 104 -2.56 9.66 2.70
N VAL A 105 -2.91 10.54 1.79
CA VAL A 105 -1.95 11.37 1.06
C VAL A 105 -1.64 12.59 1.91
N GLU A 106 -0.43 12.65 2.46
CA GLU A 106 0.03 13.79 3.25
C GLU A 106 0.40 14.96 2.36
N SER A 107 1.13 14.69 1.29
CA SER A 107 1.56 15.73 0.37
C SER A 107 1.83 15.18 -1.03
N VAL A 108 1.67 16.05 -2.01
CA VAL A 108 2.05 15.82 -3.40
C VAL A 108 3.10 16.86 -3.76
N GLY A 109 4.31 16.41 -3.98
CA GLY A 109 5.42 17.27 -4.37
C GLY A 109 5.77 17.13 -5.85
N PRO A 110 6.79 17.88 -6.33
CA PRO A 110 7.21 17.81 -7.74
C PRO A 110 7.81 16.44 -8.11
N ASP A 111 8.34 15.72 -7.13
CA ASP A 111 9.09 14.48 -7.37
C ASP A 111 8.43 13.24 -6.77
N GLY A 112 7.29 13.37 -6.12
CA GLY A 112 6.65 12.23 -5.50
C GLY A 112 5.41 12.54 -4.68
N VAL A 113 4.86 11.50 -4.12
CA VAL A 113 3.70 11.54 -3.23
C VAL A 113 4.13 10.97 -1.89
N THR A 114 3.83 11.70 -0.81
CA THR A 114 4.07 11.22 0.56
C THR A 114 2.78 10.65 1.11
N LEU A 115 2.83 9.41 1.55
CA LEU A 115 1.71 8.70 2.14
C LEU A 115 1.98 8.43 3.61
N ILE A 116 0.93 8.51 4.42
CA ILE A 116 0.96 8.11 5.82
C ILE A 116 -0.13 7.06 6.07
N PRO A 117 0.15 6.02 6.86
CA PRO A 117 -0.88 5.07 7.25
C PRO A 117 -1.94 5.79 8.09
N ILE A 118 -3.20 5.46 7.88
CA ILE A 118 -4.27 6.01 8.71
C ILE A 118 -4.07 5.53 10.13
N SER A 119 -3.82 6.46 11.04
CA SER A 119 -3.48 6.22 12.44
C SER A 119 -4.62 5.66 13.32
N ARG A 120 -5.72 5.19 12.73
CA ARG A 120 -6.90 4.71 13.44
C ARG A 120 -7.17 3.22 13.29
N VAL A 121 -6.16 2.43 12.97
CA VAL A 121 -6.32 0.99 13.11
C VAL A 121 -6.00 0.65 14.54
N SER A 122 -7.03 0.57 15.38
CA SER A 122 -6.87 -0.05 16.69
C SER A 122 -6.66 -1.54 16.45
N PHE A 123 -5.43 -1.99 16.57
CA PHE A 123 -5.15 -3.40 16.70
C PHE A 123 -5.55 -3.78 18.12
N GLY A 124 -6.57 -4.61 18.25
CA GLY A 124 -6.96 -5.19 19.53
C GLY A 124 -5.87 -6.11 20.05
N PHE A 125 -4.79 -5.53 20.53
CA PHE A 125 -3.76 -6.25 21.27
C PHE A 125 -4.21 -6.38 22.73
N GLY A 126 -5.06 -7.37 23.00
CA GLY A 126 -5.46 -7.67 24.37
C GLY A 126 -6.07 -6.49 25.14
N SER A 127 -6.23 -6.59 26.43
CA SER A 127 -6.82 -5.57 27.30
C SER A 127 -5.99 -4.29 27.52
N GLY A 128 -5.06 -4.01 26.65
CA GLY A 128 -4.21 -2.84 26.68
C GLY A 128 -4.05 -2.20 25.30
N GLY A 129 -5.14 -2.09 24.55
CA GLY A 129 -5.13 -1.51 23.20
C GLY A 129 -4.45 -0.14 23.19
N GLY A 130 -3.33 -0.05 22.48
CA GLY A 130 -2.71 1.21 22.14
C GLY A 130 -3.14 1.61 20.74
N ASP A 131 -3.51 2.86 20.58
CA ASP A 131 -3.68 3.46 19.26
C ASP A 131 -2.29 3.68 18.65
N TYR A 132 -2.09 3.18 17.45
CA TYR A 132 -0.88 3.42 16.68
C TYR A 132 -1.14 4.44 15.59
#